data_660f451618e025edc33fe03298f46136
#
_entry.id   660f451618e025edc33fe03298f46136
#
_cell.length_a   1.000
_cell.length_b   1.000
_cell.length_c   1.000
_cell.angle_alpha   90.00
_cell.angle_beta   90.00
_cell.angle_gamma   90.00
#
_symmetry.space_group_name_H-M   'P 1'
#
loop_
_entity.id
_entity.type
_entity.pdbx_description
1 polymer ?
#
loop_
_entity_poly.entity_id
_entity_poly.type
_entity_poly.pdbx_seq_one_letter_code
_entity_poly.pdbx_strand_id
1 'polypeptide(L)'
;MEITKIGNGNEVTLKLKGCLDTTATPDFAAAIEGTAGAATLVLDMSELEFISSSALRQLVATKKKRGAEFKIALLGMNEVVREVFDVTGLDEIFEVR
;
A
#
# COMPACT_ATOMS: atom_id res chain seq x y z
N MET A 1 10.62 8.28 -6.33
CA MET A 1 9.36 7.84 -5.70
C MET A 1 8.67 9.02 -5.03
N GLU A 2 7.44 9.25 -5.37
CA GLU A 2 6.62 10.27 -4.70
C GLU A 2 5.49 9.60 -3.94
N ILE A 3 5.27 10.03 -2.70
CA ILE A 3 4.18 9.56 -1.88
C ILE A 3 3.41 10.77 -1.38
N THR A 4 2.14 10.86 -1.72
CA THR A 4 1.28 11.99 -1.33
C THR A 4 0.17 11.47 -0.43
N LYS A 5 0.04 12.07 0.75
CA LYS A 5 -1.03 11.73 1.70
C LYS A 5 -2.24 12.62 1.42
N ILE A 6 -3.39 11.99 1.23
CA ILE A 6 -4.65 12.67 0.95
C ILE A 6 -5.69 12.20 1.96
N GLY A 7 -6.43 13.15 2.53
CA GLY A 7 -7.46 12.85 3.51
C GLY A 7 -6.92 12.71 4.92
N ASN A 8 -7.85 12.55 5.85
CA ASN A 8 -7.56 12.39 7.27
C ASN A 8 -8.71 11.64 7.94
N GLY A 9 -8.60 11.43 9.25
CA GLY A 9 -9.64 10.73 10.00
C GLY A 9 -9.58 9.23 9.77
N ASN A 10 -10.72 8.60 9.48
CA ASN A 10 -10.81 7.15 9.39
C ASN A 10 -10.32 6.56 8.09
N GLU A 11 -10.27 7.34 7.02
CA GLU A 11 -9.77 6.87 5.72
C GLU A 11 -8.71 7.82 5.20
N VAL A 12 -7.52 7.28 4.99
CA VAL A 12 -6.38 8.02 4.46
C VAL A 12 -5.93 7.35 3.17
N THR A 13 -5.70 8.15 2.13
CA THR A 13 -5.17 7.68 0.85
C THR A 13 -3.71 8.09 0.72
N LEU A 14 -2.88 7.13 0.35
CA LEU A 14 -1.49 7.40 -0.06
C LEU A 14 -1.43 7.20 -1.56
N LYS A 15 -1.15 8.28 -2.29
CA LYS A 15 -0.93 8.21 -3.73
C LYS A 15 0.53 7.94 -3.99
N LEU A 16 0.79 6.84 -4.70
CA LEU A 16 2.15 6.36 -4.97
C LEU A 16 2.48 6.61 -6.44
N LYS A 17 3.63 7.25 -6.69
CA LYS A 17 4.09 7.53 -8.05
C LYS A 17 5.53 7.08 -8.21
N GLY A 18 5.79 6.32 -9.25
CA GLY A 18 7.13 5.85 -9.60
C GLY A 18 7.34 4.39 -9.24
N CYS A 19 8.55 4.05 -8.82
CA CYS A 19 8.92 2.67 -8.50
C CYS A 19 9.06 2.50 -6.99
N LEU A 20 8.27 1.60 -6.43
CA LEU A 20 8.36 1.26 -5.01
C LEU A 20 9.35 0.10 -4.88
N ASP A 21 10.62 0.43 -5.03
CA ASP A 21 11.72 -0.52 -4.95
C ASP A 21 12.25 -0.63 -3.50
N THR A 22 13.30 -1.42 -3.31
CA THR A 22 13.89 -1.64 -1.99
C THR A 22 14.38 -0.33 -1.37
N THR A 23 14.91 0.57 -2.19
CA THR A 23 15.42 1.87 -1.72
C THR A 23 14.29 2.77 -1.22
N ALA A 24 13.12 2.69 -1.82
CA ALA A 24 11.96 3.50 -1.45
C ALA A 24 11.18 2.91 -0.25
N THR A 25 11.43 1.66 0.12
CA THR A 25 10.68 1.00 1.20
C THR A 25 10.70 1.75 2.53
N PRO A 26 11.83 2.33 3.00
CA PRO A 26 11.83 3.09 4.24
C PRO A 26 10.90 4.31 4.20
N ASP A 27 10.86 5.02 3.08
CA ASP A 27 9.96 6.17 2.92
C ASP A 27 8.49 5.72 2.92
N PHE A 28 8.22 4.59 2.29
CA PHE A 28 6.90 4.00 2.26
C PHE A 28 6.45 3.59 3.67
N ALA A 29 7.34 2.95 4.43
CA ALA A 29 7.07 2.56 5.81
C ALA A 29 6.76 3.78 6.68
N ALA A 30 7.52 4.86 6.53
CA ALA A 30 7.29 6.10 7.27
C ALA A 30 5.94 6.72 6.91
N ALA A 31 5.56 6.70 5.63
CA ALA A 31 4.27 7.21 5.20
C ALA A 31 3.12 6.40 5.81
N ILE A 32 3.25 5.08 5.87
CA ILE A 32 2.25 4.21 6.50
C ILE A 32 2.13 4.51 7.99
N GLU A 33 3.25 4.72 8.69
CA GLU A 33 3.24 5.08 10.11
C GLU A 33 2.44 6.37 10.34
N GLY A 34 2.50 7.30 9.41
CA GLY A 34 1.74 8.55 9.47
C GLY A 34 0.23 8.36 9.37
N THR A 35 -0.25 7.15 9.08
CA THR A 35 -1.68 6.83 8.98
C THR A 35 -2.18 6.03 10.18
N ALA A 36 -1.45 6.02 11.29
CA ALA A 36 -1.72 5.12 12.42
C ALA A 36 -3.12 5.23 13.01
N GLY A 37 -3.77 6.39 12.91
CA GLY A 37 -5.12 6.58 13.44
C GLY A 37 -6.24 6.21 12.48
N ALA A 38 -5.94 5.84 11.24
CA ALA A 38 -6.96 5.53 10.24
C ALA A 38 -7.46 4.09 10.37
N ALA A 39 -8.75 3.90 10.15
CA ALA A 39 -9.34 2.56 10.08
C ALA A 39 -9.12 1.93 8.70
N THR A 40 -8.98 2.74 7.66
CA THR A 40 -8.78 2.29 6.29
C THR A 40 -7.62 3.07 5.65
N LEU A 41 -6.70 2.33 5.06
CA LEU A 41 -5.62 2.89 4.26
C LEU A 41 -5.88 2.54 2.80
N VAL A 42 -6.03 3.55 1.96
CA VAL A 42 -6.18 3.36 0.52
C VAL A 42 -4.83 3.66 -0.13
N LEU A 43 -4.35 2.72 -0.92
CA LEU A 43 -3.13 2.90 -1.70
C LEU A 43 -3.54 3.15 -3.15
N ASP A 44 -3.42 4.39 -3.60
CA ASP A 44 -3.66 4.74 -5.00
C ASP A 44 -2.41 4.43 -5.80
N MET A 45 -2.48 3.37 -6.57
CA MET A 45 -1.36 2.84 -7.35
C MET A 45 -1.48 3.16 -8.84
N SER A 46 -2.35 4.11 -9.20
CA SER A 46 -2.59 4.43 -10.62
C SER A 46 -1.34 4.97 -11.34
N GLU A 47 -0.40 5.53 -10.61
CA GLU A 47 0.87 6.02 -11.16
C GLU A 47 2.08 5.21 -10.67
N LEU A 48 1.84 4.08 -10.01
CA LEU A 48 2.90 3.19 -9.57
C LEU A 48 3.32 2.28 -10.71
N GLU A 49 4.60 2.23 -11.00
CA GLU A 49 5.14 1.44 -12.11
C GLU A 49 5.59 0.06 -11.68
N PHE A 50 6.07 -0.07 -10.45
CA PHE A 50 6.66 -1.32 -9.94
C PHE A 50 6.57 -1.36 -8.43
N ILE A 51 6.43 -2.57 -7.87
CA ILE A 51 6.47 -2.80 -6.42
C ILE A 51 7.41 -3.96 -6.11
N SER A 52 8.28 -3.75 -5.12
CA SER A 52 9.26 -4.77 -4.70
C SER A 52 8.70 -5.71 -3.65
N SER A 53 9.36 -6.86 -3.48
CA SER A 53 9.01 -7.80 -2.41
C SER A 53 9.17 -7.20 -1.01
N SER A 54 10.13 -6.28 -0.84
CA SER A 54 10.31 -5.57 0.43
C SER A 54 9.08 -4.74 0.78
N ALA A 55 8.52 -4.04 -0.21
CA ALA A 55 7.32 -3.23 -0.01
C ALA A 55 6.10 -4.11 0.28
N LEU A 56 5.99 -5.26 -0.39
CA LEU A 56 4.92 -6.22 -0.12
C LEU A 56 4.99 -6.74 1.31
N ARG A 57 6.19 -7.08 1.78
CA ARG A 57 6.38 -7.51 3.16
C ARG A 57 6.01 -6.42 4.15
N GLN A 58 6.30 -5.17 3.83
CA GLN A 58 5.91 -4.04 4.66
C GLN A 58 4.39 -3.94 4.78
N LEU A 59 3.67 -4.13 3.68
CA LEU A 59 2.21 -4.11 3.69
C LEU A 59 1.64 -5.25 4.54
N VAL A 60 2.17 -6.45 4.37
CA VAL A 60 1.71 -7.62 5.15
C VAL A 60 1.99 -7.40 6.63
N ALA A 61 3.18 -6.92 6.98
CA ALA A 61 3.55 -6.63 8.36
C ALA A 61 2.63 -5.58 8.98
N THR A 62 2.30 -4.54 8.22
CA THR A 62 1.38 -3.49 8.66
C THR A 62 -0.01 -4.06 8.95
N LYS A 63 -0.52 -4.88 8.06
CA LYS A 63 -1.84 -5.51 8.25
C LYS A 63 -1.87 -6.37 9.50
N LYS A 64 -0.82 -7.16 9.73
CA LYS A 64 -0.72 -8.00 10.92
C LYS A 64 -0.62 -7.18 12.20
N LYS A 65 0.17 -6.11 12.18
CA LYS A 65 0.38 -5.25 13.35
C LYS A 65 -0.89 -4.50 13.74
N ARG A 66 -1.65 -4.03 12.76
CA ARG A 66 -2.83 -3.19 13.00
C ARG A 66 -4.12 -3.98 13.17
N GLY A 67 -4.09 -5.27 12.88
CA GLY A 67 -5.18 -6.17 13.18
C GLY A 67 -6.22 -6.34 12.08
N ALA A 68 -7.19 -7.22 12.34
CA ALA A 68 -8.17 -7.65 11.34
C ALA A 68 -9.15 -6.53 10.95
N GLU A 69 -9.40 -5.58 11.85
CA GLU A 69 -10.34 -4.49 11.56
C GLU A 69 -9.74 -3.41 10.68
N PHE A 70 -8.42 -3.32 10.62
CA PHE A 70 -7.74 -2.37 9.75
C PHE A 70 -7.82 -2.86 8.31
N LYS A 71 -8.27 -1.99 7.42
CA LYS A 71 -8.41 -2.33 6.00
C LYS A 71 -7.36 -1.62 5.18
N ILE A 72 -6.78 -2.36 4.24
CA ILE A 72 -5.90 -1.79 3.22
C ILE A 72 -6.57 -2.04 1.87
N ALA A 73 -6.87 -0.97 1.15
CA ALA A 73 -7.49 -1.02 -0.15
C ALA A 73 -6.47 -0.65 -1.23
N LEU A 74 -6.47 -1.41 -2.31
CA LEU A 74 -5.56 -1.19 -3.45
C LEU A 74 -6.37 -0.66 -4.61
N LEU A 75 -6.00 0.50 -5.12
CA LEU A 75 -6.74 1.20 -6.17
C LEU A 75 -5.85 1.45 -7.37
N GLY A 76 -6.36 1.13 -8.55
CA GLY A 76 -5.72 1.55 -9.80
C GLY A 76 -4.44 0.81 -10.19
N MET A 77 -4.24 -0.41 -9.73
CA MET A 77 -3.06 -1.20 -10.10
C MET A 77 -2.99 -1.44 -11.61
N ASN A 78 -1.80 -1.24 -12.19
CA ASN A 78 -1.55 -1.65 -13.57
C ASN A 78 -1.36 -3.18 -13.61
N GLU A 79 -1.22 -3.73 -14.82
CA GLU A 79 -1.11 -5.19 -14.98
C GLU A 79 0.12 -5.77 -14.31
N VAL A 80 1.24 -5.06 -14.33
CA VAL A 80 2.49 -5.52 -13.73
C VAL A 80 2.36 -5.62 -12.21
N VAL A 81 1.84 -4.57 -11.57
CA VAL A 81 1.64 -4.54 -10.13
C VAL A 81 0.58 -5.56 -9.71
N ARG A 82 -0.52 -5.63 -10.46
CA ARG A 82 -1.60 -6.57 -10.17
C ARG A 82 -1.13 -8.02 -10.23
N GLU A 83 -0.29 -8.35 -11.20
CA GLU A 83 0.26 -9.70 -11.32
C GLU A 83 1.06 -10.09 -10.09
N VAL A 84 1.83 -9.17 -9.53
CA VAL A 84 2.60 -9.43 -8.32
C VAL A 84 1.68 -9.81 -7.15
N PHE A 85 0.58 -9.11 -6.98
CA PHE A 85 -0.39 -9.44 -5.94
C PHE A 85 -1.11 -10.76 -6.22
N ASP A 86 -1.46 -11.02 -7.47
CA ASP A 86 -2.13 -12.27 -7.87
C ASP A 86 -1.23 -13.49 -7.61
N VAL A 87 0.01 -13.42 -8.06
CA VAL A 87 0.98 -14.54 -7.94
C VAL A 87 1.29 -14.85 -6.48
N THR A 88 1.38 -13.83 -5.65
CA THR A 88 1.67 -14.01 -4.22
C THR A 88 0.44 -14.35 -3.39
N GLY A 89 -0.75 -14.27 -3.96
CA GLY A 89 -2.01 -14.47 -3.24
C GLY A 89 -2.38 -13.35 -2.29
N LEU A 90 -1.63 -12.25 -2.31
CA LEU A 90 -1.86 -11.13 -1.40
C LEU A 90 -3.10 -10.33 -1.73
N ASP A 91 -3.62 -10.46 -2.94
CA ASP A 91 -4.89 -9.82 -3.35
C ASP A 91 -6.08 -10.34 -2.53
N GLU A 92 -5.95 -11.49 -1.88
CA GLU A 92 -6.99 -12.03 -1.00
C GLU A 92 -6.95 -11.39 0.40
N ILE A 93 -5.80 -10.83 0.78
CA ILE A 93 -5.62 -10.20 2.10
C ILE A 93 -6.10 -8.75 2.08
N PHE A 94 -5.95 -8.08 0.94
CA PHE A 94 -6.27 -6.68 0.76
C PHE A 94 -7.55 -6.51 -0.04
N GLU A 95 -8.21 -5.36 0.15
CA GLU A 95 -9.37 -5.02 -0.67
C GLU A 95 -8.90 -4.45 -2.00
N VAL A 96 -9.29 -5.08 -3.11
CA VAL A 96 -8.96 -4.59 -4.45
C VAL A 96 -10.12 -3.77 -4.99
N ARG A 97 -9.84 -2.52 -5.37
CA ARG A 97 -10.83 -1.61 -5.91
C ARG A 97 -10.59 -1.26 -7.36
#